data_2d4fcad5843d83ad8eb5a17def6f3eee
#
_entry.id   2d4fcad5843d83ad8eb5a17def6f3eee
#
_cell.length_a   1.000
_cell.length_b   1.000
_cell.length_c   1.000
_cell.angle_alpha   90.00
_cell.angle_beta   90.00
_cell.angle_gamma   90.00
#
_symmetry.space_group_name_H-M   'P 1'
#
loop_
_entity.id
_entity.type
_entity.pdbx_description
1 polymer ?
#
loop_
_entity_poly.entity_id
_entity_poly.type
_entity_poly.pdbx_seq_one_letter_code
_entity_poly.pdbx_strand_id
1 'polypeptide(L)'
;MDRRKFIYDSSIASLSVLGLHSCNQLNEETTITILHTNDMHSQIDPFPNNHNRFPGKGGFARIAALIKSIKENNPNTLIFDAGDIFQGTPYFNYYAGELEFKLMNAMKYDAATIGNHDFDNGIENLAKQTKNANFKLLCANYNFQNTAMKNLTKPFHVFTKGRFKVV
;
A
#
# COMPACT_ATOMS: atom_id res chain seq x y z
N MET A 1 19.75 19.95 63.29
CA MET A 1 18.99 19.16 62.39
C MET A 1 19.22 17.69 62.69
N ASP A 2 18.17 16.93 63.03
CA ASP A 2 18.32 15.53 63.50
C ASP A 2 18.74 14.65 62.30
N ARG A 3 19.83 13.86 62.48
CA ARG A 3 20.36 12.98 61.42
C ARG A 3 19.34 11.99 60.88
N ARG A 4 18.42 11.50 61.71
CA ARG A 4 17.37 10.58 61.32
C ARG A 4 16.34 11.25 60.39
N LYS A 5 15.99 12.51 60.68
CA LYS A 5 15.06 13.28 59.84
C LYS A 5 15.65 13.59 58.49
N PHE A 6 16.96 13.92 58.42
CA PHE A 6 17.67 14.17 57.16
C PHE A 6 17.72 12.93 56.27
N ILE A 7 17.97 11.75 56.84
CA ILE A 7 17.98 10.48 56.07
C ILE A 7 16.59 10.13 55.57
N TYR A 8 15.54 10.33 56.37
CA TYR A 8 14.15 10.07 55.98
C TYR A 8 13.69 11.02 54.86
N ASP A 9 13.95 12.31 55.00
CA ASP A 9 13.59 13.32 54.00
C ASP A 9 14.36 13.13 52.69
N SER A 10 15.63 12.68 52.74
CA SER A 10 16.46 12.38 51.58
C SER A 10 16.00 11.08 50.84
N SER A 11 15.52 10.07 51.58
CA SER A 11 15.00 8.83 50.98
C SER A 11 13.64 9.04 50.30
N ILE A 12 12.79 9.89 50.86
CA ILE A 12 11.51 10.25 50.21
C ILE A 12 11.73 11.06 48.94
N ALA A 13 12.69 12.01 48.98
CA ALA A 13 13.04 12.81 47.79
C ALA A 13 13.64 11.94 46.65
N SER A 14 14.48 10.96 46.99
CA SER A 14 15.06 10.05 46.00
C SER A 14 14.03 9.05 45.42
N LEU A 15 13.05 8.58 46.21
CA LEU A 15 11.98 7.75 45.71
C LEU A 15 11.02 8.50 44.77
N SER A 16 10.74 9.79 45.05
CA SER A 16 9.88 10.61 44.18
C SER A 16 10.52 10.94 42.84
N VAL A 17 11.85 11.11 42.79
CA VAL A 17 12.59 11.37 41.54
C VAL A 17 12.65 10.11 40.66
N LEU A 18 12.80 8.91 41.26
CA LEU A 18 12.80 7.63 40.53
C LEU A 18 11.39 7.25 40.03
N GLY A 19 10.34 7.64 40.77
CA GLY A 19 8.94 7.38 40.35
C GLY A 19 8.46 8.26 39.19
N LEU A 20 9.02 9.46 39.03
CA LEU A 20 8.61 10.38 37.97
C LEU A 20 9.21 10.04 36.59
N HIS A 21 10.24 9.20 36.51
CA HIS A 21 10.81 8.75 35.26
C HIS A 21 10.09 7.50 34.68
N SER A 22 9.23 6.85 35.45
CA SER A 22 8.56 5.62 35.04
C SER A 22 7.19 5.84 34.37
N CYS A 23 6.64 7.06 34.37
CA CYS A 23 5.29 7.33 33.85
C CYS A 23 5.22 8.08 32.54
N ASN A 24 6.33 8.28 31.83
CA ASN A 24 6.33 8.97 30.54
C ASN A 24 6.62 8.05 29.34
N GLN A 25 6.26 6.78 29.41
CA GLN A 25 5.88 6.08 28.19
C GLN A 25 4.45 6.46 27.86
N LEU A 26 4.28 7.70 27.38
CA LEU A 26 3.13 8.02 26.54
C LEU A 26 3.11 6.94 25.47
N ASN A 27 2.06 6.13 25.43
CA ASN A 27 1.80 5.22 24.31
C ASN A 27 1.74 6.12 23.07
N GLU A 28 2.85 6.28 22.36
CA GLU A 28 2.81 6.91 21.04
C GLU A 28 1.85 6.08 20.21
N GLU A 29 0.70 6.64 19.91
CA GLU A 29 -0.24 6.03 18.99
C GLU A 29 0.49 5.84 17.66
N THR A 30 0.75 4.60 17.31
CA THR A 30 1.35 4.27 16.03
C THR A 30 0.23 3.92 15.07
N THR A 31 0.11 4.70 14.02
CA THR A 31 -0.90 4.51 12.98
C THR A 31 -0.32 3.77 11.78
N ILE A 32 -1.10 2.87 11.18
CA ILE A 32 -0.86 2.34 9.84
C ILE A 32 -1.88 2.95 8.88
N THR A 33 -1.42 3.39 7.74
CA THR A 33 -2.27 3.89 6.66
C THR A 33 -2.34 2.85 5.54
N ILE A 34 -3.55 2.49 5.14
CA ILE A 34 -3.77 1.60 4.00
C ILE A 34 -4.46 2.41 2.91
N LEU A 35 -3.81 2.52 1.76
CA LEU A 35 -4.37 3.07 0.54
C LEU A 35 -4.77 1.93 -0.39
N HIS A 36 -5.88 2.08 -1.07
CA HIS A 36 -6.24 1.13 -2.10
C HIS A 36 -6.83 1.81 -3.33
N THR A 37 -6.61 1.18 -4.47
CA THR A 37 -7.28 1.45 -5.74
C THR A 37 -7.96 0.18 -6.23
N ASN A 38 -8.89 0.32 -7.15
CA ASN A 38 -9.57 -0.77 -7.85
C ASN A 38 -10.15 -0.24 -9.15
N ASP A 39 -10.39 -1.13 -10.10
CA ASP A 39 -11.05 -0.82 -11.37
C ASP A 39 -10.43 0.39 -12.08
N MET A 40 -9.10 0.45 -12.14
CA MET A 40 -8.42 1.57 -12.78
C MET A 40 -8.57 1.56 -14.31
N HIS A 41 -8.80 0.40 -14.91
CA HIS A 41 -9.17 0.21 -16.30
C HIS A 41 -8.32 1.04 -17.27
N SER A 42 -7.00 1.00 -17.10
CA SER A 42 -6.05 1.75 -17.94
C SER A 42 -6.35 3.25 -18.08
N GLN A 43 -7.10 3.85 -17.14
CA GLN A 43 -7.44 5.28 -17.17
C GLN A 43 -6.21 6.11 -16.80
N ILE A 44 -5.19 6.10 -17.68
CA ILE A 44 -3.90 6.78 -17.48
C ILE A 44 -4.08 8.29 -17.43
N ASP A 45 -4.79 8.85 -18.41
CA ASP A 45 -5.13 10.27 -18.43
C ASP A 45 -6.36 10.58 -17.58
N PRO A 46 -6.52 11.80 -17.09
CA PRO A 46 -7.78 12.24 -16.51
C PRO A 46 -8.92 12.13 -17.51
N PHE A 47 -10.13 11.90 -17.02
CA PHE A 47 -11.32 11.99 -17.87
C PHE A 47 -11.38 13.37 -18.55
N PRO A 48 -11.85 13.44 -19.83
CA PRO A 48 -12.01 14.71 -20.53
C PRO A 48 -12.89 15.70 -19.75
N ASN A 49 -12.66 16.99 -19.94
CA ASN A 49 -13.43 18.02 -19.24
C ASN A 49 -14.93 18.03 -19.62
N ASN A 50 -15.28 17.45 -20.76
CA ASN A 50 -16.66 17.27 -21.20
C ASN A 50 -17.27 15.91 -20.82
N HIS A 51 -16.60 15.12 -20.00
CA HIS A 51 -17.11 13.82 -19.55
C HIS A 51 -18.35 14.02 -18.66
N ASN A 52 -19.45 13.31 -18.97
CA ASN A 52 -20.76 13.53 -18.34
C ASN A 52 -20.77 13.33 -16.81
N ARG A 53 -19.95 12.43 -16.30
CA ARG A 53 -19.99 11.99 -14.89
C ARG A 53 -18.79 12.44 -14.08
N PHE A 54 -17.60 12.46 -14.69
CA PHE A 54 -16.32 12.70 -14.01
C PHE A 54 -15.43 13.69 -14.77
N PRO A 55 -15.89 14.90 -15.11
CA PRO A 55 -15.13 15.83 -15.91
C PRO A 55 -13.79 16.16 -15.26
N GLY A 56 -12.71 15.95 -15.98
CA GLY A 56 -11.36 16.24 -15.57
C GLY A 56 -10.85 15.48 -14.35
N LYS A 57 -11.53 14.43 -13.86
CA LYS A 57 -11.12 13.61 -12.69
C LYS A 57 -10.29 12.41 -13.10
N GLY A 58 -9.68 11.74 -12.11
CA GLY A 58 -8.88 10.54 -12.31
C GLY A 58 -7.50 10.82 -12.90
N GLY A 59 -6.92 9.78 -13.48
CA GLY A 59 -5.59 9.77 -14.08
C GLY A 59 -4.47 9.40 -13.12
N PHE A 60 -3.51 8.60 -13.61
CA PHE A 60 -2.43 8.02 -12.80
C PHE A 60 -1.51 9.10 -12.19
N ALA A 61 -1.28 10.20 -12.90
CA ALA A 61 -0.44 11.29 -12.38
C ALA A 61 -1.03 11.92 -11.10
N ARG A 62 -2.36 12.06 -11.02
CA ARG A 62 -3.03 12.59 -9.81
C ARG A 62 -3.03 11.58 -8.68
N ILE A 63 -3.25 10.30 -9.00
CA ILE A 63 -3.14 9.21 -8.02
C ILE A 63 -1.73 9.19 -7.45
N ALA A 64 -0.70 9.26 -8.30
CA ALA A 64 0.70 9.31 -7.88
C ALA A 64 1.02 10.49 -6.96
N ALA A 65 0.51 11.69 -7.28
CA ALA A 65 0.69 12.88 -6.45
C ALA A 65 0.02 12.73 -5.08
N LEU A 66 -1.20 12.17 -5.03
CA LEU A 66 -1.92 11.92 -3.78
C LEU A 66 -1.19 10.88 -2.92
N ILE A 67 -0.79 9.75 -3.51
CA ILE A 67 -0.02 8.70 -2.84
C ILE A 67 1.26 9.29 -2.24
N LYS A 68 2.00 10.08 -3.01
CA LYS A 68 3.23 10.72 -2.54
C LYS A 68 2.97 11.61 -1.33
N SER A 69 1.99 12.51 -1.42
CA SER A 69 1.62 13.42 -0.33
C SER A 69 1.23 12.68 0.95
N ILE A 70 0.46 11.58 0.82
CA ILE A 70 0.05 10.78 1.99
C ILE A 70 1.26 10.07 2.61
N LYS A 71 2.13 9.46 1.79
CA LYS A 71 3.33 8.76 2.27
C LYS A 71 4.32 9.68 2.97
N GLU A 72 4.46 10.92 2.54
CA GLU A 72 5.34 11.91 3.18
C GLU A 72 4.93 12.20 4.63
N ASN A 73 3.62 12.15 4.92
CA ASN A 73 3.07 12.40 6.25
C ASN A 73 2.79 11.13 7.05
N ASN A 74 2.81 9.96 6.41
CA ASN A 74 2.48 8.67 7.01
C ASN A 74 3.50 7.61 6.59
N PRO A 75 4.62 7.47 7.29
CA PRO A 75 5.70 6.55 6.90
C PRO A 75 5.27 5.07 6.90
N ASN A 76 4.28 4.71 7.73
CA ASN A 76 3.71 3.37 7.80
C ASN A 76 2.54 3.20 6.81
N THR A 77 2.74 3.55 5.54
CA THR A 77 1.71 3.40 4.50
C THR A 77 1.96 2.16 3.66
N LEU A 78 0.90 1.39 3.41
CA LEU A 78 0.81 0.31 2.43
C LEU A 78 -0.15 0.72 1.31
N ILE A 79 0.13 0.30 0.07
CA ILE A 79 -0.70 0.58 -1.09
C ILE A 79 -1.05 -0.72 -1.80
N PHE A 80 -2.33 -0.96 -1.98
CA PHE A 80 -2.88 -2.14 -2.62
C PHE A 80 -3.76 -1.78 -3.81
N ASP A 81 -3.87 -2.72 -4.75
CA ASP A 81 -4.86 -2.64 -5.83
C ASP A 81 -5.76 -3.88 -5.80
N ALA A 82 -7.07 -3.68 -5.98
CA ALA A 82 -8.07 -4.73 -5.88
C ALA A 82 -8.43 -5.38 -7.24
N GLY A 83 -7.63 -5.14 -8.28
CA GLY A 83 -7.80 -5.73 -9.60
C GLY A 83 -8.54 -4.85 -10.61
N ASP A 84 -8.74 -5.37 -11.80
CA ASP A 84 -9.23 -4.67 -12.98
C ASP A 84 -8.36 -3.46 -13.34
N ILE A 85 -7.04 -3.69 -13.34
CA ILE A 85 -6.02 -2.71 -13.69
C ILE A 85 -6.04 -2.44 -15.19
N PHE A 86 -6.23 -3.50 -15.98
CA PHE A 86 -6.17 -3.52 -17.43
C PHE A 86 -7.52 -3.20 -18.07
N GLN A 87 -7.48 -2.98 -19.40
CA GLN A 87 -8.63 -2.77 -20.25
C GLN A 87 -9.38 -1.45 -19.97
N GLY A 88 -9.99 -0.85 -20.98
CA GLY A 88 -10.87 0.32 -20.87
C GLY A 88 -10.41 1.54 -21.67
N THR A 89 -9.14 1.65 -22.04
CA THR A 89 -8.61 2.76 -22.84
C THR A 89 -7.68 2.28 -23.97
N PRO A 90 -7.40 3.13 -24.98
CA PRO A 90 -6.44 2.80 -26.04
C PRO A 90 -5.03 2.47 -25.54
N TYR A 91 -4.65 2.89 -24.34
CA TYR A 91 -3.36 2.55 -23.74
C TYR A 91 -3.21 1.03 -23.60
N PHE A 92 -4.23 0.36 -23.06
CA PHE A 92 -4.21 -1.11 -22.96
C PHE A 92 -4.10 -1.79 -24.32
N ASN A 93 -4.82 -1.29 -25.34
CA ASN A 93 -4.76 -1.87 -26.68
C ASN A 93 -3.36 -1.78 -27.28
N TYR A 94 -2.58 -0.74 -26.94
CA TYR A 94 -1.24 -0.53 -27.47
C TYR A 94 -0.16 -1.21 -26.62
N TYR A 95 -0.24 -1.09 -25.28
CA TYR A 95 0.80 -1.55 -24.36
C TYR A 95 0.48 -2.90 -23.70
N ALA A 96 -0.75 -3.41 -23.83
CA ALA A 96 -1.19 -4.72 -23.32
C ALA A 96 -0.95 -4.90 -21.79
N GLY A 97 -0.97 -3.81 -21.01
CA GLY A 97 -0.77 -3.83 -19.55
C GLY A 97 0.65 -3.49 -19.08
N GLU A 98 1.62 -3.37 -19.99
CA GLU A 98 3.01 -3.03 -19.63
C GLU A 98 3.11 -1.63 -19.01
N LEU A 99 2.39 -0.66 -19.57
CA LEU A 99 2.41 0.73 -19.12
C LEU A 99 1.82 0.84 -17.72
N GLU A 100 0.68 0.18 -17.47
CA GLU A 100 -0.03 0.18 -16.20
C GLU A 100 0.89 -0.33 -15.08
N PHE A 101 1.52 -1.47 -15.27
CA PHE A 101 2.43 -2.05 -14.26
C PHE A 101 3.68 -1.19 -14.05
N LYS A 102 4.24 -0.58 -15.10
CA LYS A 102 5.36 0.36 -14.95
C LYS A 102 4.97 1.59 -14.13
N LEU A 103 3.77 2.13 -14.34
CA LEU A 103 3.26 3.26 -13.57
C LEU A 103 2.97 2.88 -12.12
N MET A 104 2.39 1.69 -11.87
CA MET A 104 2.19 1.17 -10.51
C MET A 104 3.52 0.96 -9.79
N ASN A 105 4.57 0.48 -10.48
CA ASN A 105 5.92 0.39 -9.93
C ASN A 105 6.47 1.77 -9.51
N ALA A 106 6.29 2.78 -10.37
CA ALA A 106 6.70 4.16 -10.07
C ALA A 106 5.97 4.73 -8.86
N MET A 107 4.69 4.39 -8.68
CA MET A 107 3.87 4.76 -7.52
C MET A 107 4.20 3.93 -6.27
N LYS A 108 5.02 2.87 -6.40
CA LYS A 108 5.44 1.97 -5.32
C LYS A 108 4.27 1.27 -4.65
N TYR A 109 3.44 0.60 -5.45
CA TYR A 109 2.44 -0.34 -4.92
C TYR A 109 3.13 -1.48 -4.18
N ASP A 110 2.53 -1.93 -3.09
CA ASP A 110 3.04 -3.04 -2.28
C ASP A 110 2.49 -4.39 -2.80
N ALA A 111 1.21 -4.42 -3.18
CA ALA A 111 0.59 -5.57 -3.83
C ALA A 111 -0.63 -5.18 -4.69
N ALA A 112 -1.01 -6.12 -5.55
CA ALA A 112 -2.27 -6.10 -6.28
C ALA A 112 -2.89 -7.50 -6.31
N THR A 113 -4.21 -7.58 -6.49
CA THR A 113 -4.87 -8.82 -6.91
C THR A 113 -5.16 -8.77 -8.41
N ILE A 114 -5.83 -9.78 -8.93
CA ILE A 114 -6.17 -9.93 -10.34
C ILE A 114 -7.68 -9.91 -10.47
N GLY A 115 -8.21 -8.96 -11.24
CA GLY A 115 -9.61 -8.87 -11.61
C GLY A 115 -9.92 -9.66 -12.87
N ASN A 116 -11.16 -9.63 -13.31
CA ASN A 116 -11.58 -10.35 -14.51
C ASN A 116 -11.08 -9.71 -15.81
N HIS A 117 -10.99 -8.37 -15.86
CA HIS A 117 -10.49 -7.66 -17.05
C HIS A 117 -8.96 -7.74 -17.21
N ASP A 118 -8.24 -8.15 -16.19
CA ASP A 118 -6.80 -8.39 -16.31
C ASP A 118 -6.48 -9.59 -17.24
N PHE A 119 -7.49 -10.42 -17.56
CA PHE A 119 -7.38 -11.53 -18.51
C PHE A 119 -7.83 -11.20 -19.96
N ASP A 120 -8.31 -9.99 -20.23
CA ASP A 120 -8.94 -9.66 -21.53
C ASP A 120 -8.00 -9.83 -22.74
N ASN A 121 -6.69 -9.73 -22.55
CA ASN A 121 -5.69 -10.03 -23.59
C ASN A 121 -5.06 -11.43 -23.43
N GLY A 122 -5.73 -12.33 -22.72
CA GLY A 122 -5.32 -13.72 -22.49
C GLY A 122 -4.37 -13.89 -21.31
N ILE A 123 -4.35 -15.11 -20.79
CA ILE A 123 -3.55 -15.47 -19.60
C ILE A 123 -2.04 -15.45 -19.87
N GLU A 124 -1.62 -15.69 -21.09
CA GLU A 124 -0.23 -15.62 -21.55
C GLU A 124 0.28 -14.18 -21.51
N ASN A 125 -0.58 -13.22 -21.92
CA ASN A 125 -0.25 -11.80 -21.82
C ASN A 125 -0.14 -11.38 -20.36
N LEU A 126 -1.10 -11.75 -19.51
CA LEU A 126 -1.04 -11.46 -18.08
C LEU A 126 0.28 -12.00 -17.47
N ALA A 127 0.63 -13.26 -17.77
CA ALA A 127 1.88 -13.86 -17.30
C ALA A 127 3.14 -13.13 -17.78
N LYS A 128 3.11 -12.62 -19.02
CA LYS A 128 4.18 -11.79 -19.57
C LYS A 128 4.30 -10.48 -18.79
N GLN A 129 3.19 -9.79 -18.58
CA GLN A 129 3.18 -8.49 -17.88
C GLN A 129 3.52 -8.61 -16.40
N THR A 130 3.15 -9.70 -15.75
CA THR A 130 3.51 -9.99 -14.34
C THR A 130 5.02 -9.87 -14.09
N LYS A 131 5.86 -10.18 -15.08
CA LYS A 131 7.32 -10.03 -14.99
C LYS A 131 7.78 -8.58 -14.89
N ASN A 132 6.95 -7.63 -15.28
CA ASN A 132 7.22 -6.20 -15.15
C ASN A 132 6.83 -5.65 -13.78
N ALA A 133 6.06 -6.39 -12.96
CA ALA A 133 5.62 -5.93 -11.65
C ALA A 133 6.73 -6.04 -10.61
N ASN A 134 7.03 -4.95 -9.91
CA ASN A 134 7.92 -4.91 -8.75
C ASN A 134 7.15 -5.08 -7.41
N PHE A 135 5.84 -5.16 -7.48
CA PHE A 135 4.93 -5.41 -6.36
C PHE A 135 4.47 -6.87 -6.34
N LYS A 136 3.84 -7.29 -5.25
CA LYS A 136 3.35 -8.67 -5.13
C LYS A 136 2.01 -8.83 -5.85
N LEU A 137 1.86 -9.87 -6.66
CA LEU A 137 0.54 -10.31 -7.13
C LEU A 137 0.02 -11.38 -6.17
N LEU A 138 -1.10 -11.08 -5.51
CA LEU A 138 -1.74 -11.94 -4.50
C LEU A 138 -3.09 -12.40 -5.02
N CYS A 139 -3.27 -13.72 -5.04
CA CYS A 139 -4.50 -14.31 -5.57
C CYS A 139 -4.75 -15.66 -4.91
N ALA A 140 -5.79 -15.74 -4.09
CA ALA A 140 -6.15 -16.96 -3.36
C ALA A 140 -7.31 -17.74 -4.02
N ASN A 141 -8.03 -17.13 -4.97
CA ASN A 141 -9.28 -17.66 -5.54
C ASN A 141 -9.13 -18.29 -6.92
N TYR A 142 -8.03 -18.05 -7.65
CA TYR A 142 -7.77 -18.67 -8.94
C TYR A 142 -6.79 -19.85 -8.83
N ASN A 143 -7.05 -20.90 -9.59
CA ASN A 143 -6.12 -22.03 -9.73
C ASN A 143 -5.30 -21.89 -11.00
N PHE A 144 -4.03 -21.54 -10.86
CA PHE A 144 -3.10 -21.32 -11.98
C PHE A 144 -2.20 -22.53 -12.31
N GLN A 145 -2.42 -23.71 -11.71
CA GLN A 145 -1.48 -24.84 -11.81
C GLN A 145 -1.12 -25.27 -13.24
N ASN A 146 -2.07 -25.21 -14.17
CA ASN A 146 -1.91 -25.63 -15.56
C ASN A 146 -1.95 -24.45 -16.54
N THR A 147 -1.45 -23.29 -16.14
CA THR A 147 -1.48 -22.06 -16.93
C THR A 147 -0.12 -21.38 -16.95
N ALA A 148 0.04 -20.38 -17.82
CA ALA A 148 1.23 -19.53 -17.88
C ALA A 148 1.46 -18.74 -16.59
N MET A 149 0.44 -18.55 -15.74
CA MET A 149 0.51 -17.87 -14.45
C MET A 149 1.04 -18.73 -13.31
N LYS A 150 1.35 -20.02 -13.56
CA LYS A 150 1.85 -20.93 -12.52
C LYS A 150 3.03 -20.33 -11.79
N ASN A 151 2.94 -20.28 -10.45
CA ASN A 151 3.95 -19.73 -9.51
C ASN A 151 4.21 -18.21 -9.64
N LEU A 152 3.44 -17.47 -10.43
CA LEU A 152 3.60 -16.02 -10.56
C LEU A 152 2.81 -15.23 -9.51
N THR A 153 1.88 -15.88 -8.83
CA THR A 153 1.10 -15.30 -7.73
C THR A 153 1.32 -16.04 -6.42
N LYS A 154 0.96 -15.43 -5.32
CA LYS A 154 0.90 -16.06 -3.99
C LYS A 154 -0.50 -15.91 -3.43
N PRO A 155 -0.99 -16.85 -2.60
CA PRO A 155 -2.31 -16.73 -1.98
C PRO A 155 -2.37 -15.58 -0.98
N PHE A 156 -1.27 -15.27 -0.30
CA PHE A 156 -1.14 -14.18 0.65
C PHE A 156 0.32 -13.74 0.82
N HIS A 157 0.51 -12.60 1.46
CA HIS A 157 1.82 -12.14 1.92
C HIS A 157 1.69 -11.40 3.25
N VAL A 158 2.73 -11.48 4.10
CA VAL A 158 2.81 -10.74 5.36
C VAL A 158 3.67 -9.50 5.13
N PHE A 159 3.06 -8.33 5.22
CA PHE A 159 3.76 -7.04 5.14
C PHE A 159 4.12 -6.56 6.54
N THR A 160 5.34 -6.05 6.70
CA THR A 160 5.78 -5.42 7.95
C THR A 160 5.97 -3.93 7.72
N LYS A 161 5.28 -3.11 8.50
CA LYS A 161 5.41 -1.63 8.51
C LYS A 161 5.47 -1.15 9.95
N GLY A 162 6.63 -0.60 10.35
CA GLY A 162 6.88 -0.29 11.75
C GLY A 162 6.66 -1.53 12.63
N ARG A 163 5.79 -1.43 13.62
CA ARG A 163 5.42 -2.57 14.51
C ARG A 163 4.26 -3.43 13.98
N PHE A 164 3.65 -3.04 12.84
CA PHE A 164 2.49 -3.74 12.30
C PHE A 164 2.89 -4.89 11.38
N LYS A 165 2.14 -5.98 11.49
CA LYS A 165 2.10 -7.07 10.51
C LYS A 165 0.71 -7.08 9.89
N VAL A 166 0.64 -6.96 8.57
CA VAL A 166 -0.60 -6.95 7.76
C VAL A 166 -0.55 -8.14 6.83
N VAL A 167 -1.64 -8.92 6.80
CA VAL A 167 -1.78 -10.12 5.95
C VAL A 167 -2.91 -9.91 4.97
#